data_5921bf10e0b8beef3b5a556b8919ea65
#
_entry.id   5921bf10e0b8beef3b5a556b8919ea65
#
_cell.length_a   1.000
_cell.length_b   1.000
_cell.length_c   1.000
_cell.angle_alpha   90.00
_cell.angle_beta   90.00
_cell.angle_gamma   90.00
#
_symmetry.space_group_name_H-M   'P 1'
#
loop_
_entity.id
_entity.type
_entity.pdbx_description
1 polymer ?
#
loop_
_entity_poly.entity_id
_entity_poly.type
_entity_poly.pdbx_seq_one_letter_code
_entity_poly.pdbx_strand_id
1 'polypeptide(L)'
;MEHLFQLRWPEGYLCPRCGHSQYCFHSTRKLYQCSKCKYQVSVTAGTIFHKTRTSLVKWFWMIFMMTRQKSGASMLSLQRMLGISSYKTVWTMGHKIRKAMADRDAQYQLADLVEMDDTFLGPRKSGARGRGAKGKAKIVVAAESQGDHPGFAVMKHVPAVSSRQILGLSRDKVAPNTKIRTDGWHAYFALASNGFVHEPHVVSKDKEALKQLRWVHVLTANLKGNIRGVHHGVSEKHLDRYLAEFSYRFNRRHWDSQLFNRTVVACISTSTVTFAELRE
;
A
#
# COMPACT_ATOMS: atom_id res chain seq x y z
N MET A 1 5.38 -23.81 -7.99
CA MET A 1 6.38 -23.30 -8.95
C MET A 1 5.70 -22.94 -10.27
N GLU A 2 4.95 -23.86 -10.84
CA GLU A 2 4.20 -23.66 -12.10
C GLU A 2 3.35 -22.39 -12.10
N HIS A 3 2.51 -22.21 -11.10
CA HIS A 3 1.68 -21.00 -10.95
C HIS A 3 2.50 -19.69 -10.98
N LEU A 4 3.67 -19.66 -10.30
CA LEU A 4 4.55 -18.48 -10.35
C LEU A 4 5.21 -18.31 -11.72
N PHE A 5 5.49 -19.39 -12.42
CA PHE A 5 6.03 -19.35 -13.78
C PHE A 5 5.03 -18.67 -14.74
N GLN A 6 3.79 -19.13 -14.72
CA GLN A 6 2.70 -18.57 -15.55
C GLN A 6 2.44 -17.09 -15.25
N LEU A 7 2.49 -16.69 -13.97
CA LEU A 7 2.33 -15.29 -13.59
C LEU A 7 3.53 -14.42 -13.99
N ARG A 8 4.74 -14.98 -13.96
CA ARG A 8 5.96 -14.23 -14.33
C ARG A 8 6.16 -14.10 -15.82
N TRP A 9 5.79 -15.12 -16.56
CA TRP A 9 5.94 -15.22 -18.00
C TRP A 9 4.62 -15.69 -18.63
N PRO A 10 3.58 -14.82 -18.68
CA PRO A 10 2.26 -15.20 -19.17
C PRO A 10 2.27 -15.64 -20.63
N GLU A 11 3.15 -15.05 -21.44
CA GLU A 11 3.34 -15.39 -22.87
C GLU A 11 4.45 -16.45 -23.08
N GLY A 12 4.85 -17.15 -22.01
CA GLY A 12 5.98 -18.08 -22.03
C GLY A 12 7.30 -17.46 -21.55
N TYR A 13 8.30 -18.32 -21.35
CA TYR A 13 9.58 -17.91 -20.83
C TYR A 13 10.23 -16.81 -21.68
N LEU A 14 10.74 -15.78 -21.03
CA LEU A 14 11.56 -14.75 -21.63
C LEU A 14 12.83 -14.56 -20.80
N CYS A 15 14.00 -14.73 -21.43
CA CYS A 15 15.27 -14.59 -20.74
C CYS A 15 15.49 -13.14 -20.30
N PRO A 16 15.66 -12.85 -19.00
CA PRO A 16 15.83 -11.48 -18.50
C PRO A 16 17.16 -10.85 -18.92
N ARG A 17 18.10 -11.63 -19.52
CA ARG A 17 19.38 -11.14 -19.98
C ARG A 17 19.42 -10.82 -21.47
N CYS A 18 18.77 -11.65 -22.30
CA CYS A 18 18.90 -11.52 -23.76
C CYS A 18 17.56 -11.60 -24.53
N GLY A 19 16.43 -11.70 -23.84
CA GLY A 19 15.09 -11.75 -24.45
C GLY A 19 14.75 -13.04 -25.21
N HIS A 20 15.61 -14.07 -25.18
CA HIS A 20 15.34 -15.34 -25.90
C HIS A 20 14.24 -16.15 -25.18
N SER A 21 13.37 -16.83 -25.95
CA SER A 21 12.20 -17.51 -25.42
C SER A 21 12.40 -18.99 -25.08
N GLN A 22 13.47 -19.63 -25.56
CA GLN A 22 13.70 -21.05 -25.31
C GLN A 22 14.59 -21.28 -24.09
N TYR A 23 14.28 -22.32 -23.33
CA TYR A 23 15.01 -22.69 -22.11
C TYR A 23 15.10 -24.19 -21.91
N CYS A 24 16.06 -24.60 -21.09
CA CYS A 24 16.14 -25.91 -20.48
C CYS A 24 15.83 -25.76 -18.97
N PHE A 25 14.95 -26.61 -18.43
CA PHE A 25 14.63 -26.59 -17.00
C PHE A 25 15.45 -27.60 -16.22
N HIS A 26 16.21 -27.12 -15.27
CA HIS A 26 16.98 -27.96 -14.33
C HIS A 26 16.14 -28.27 -13.09
N SER A 27 15.52 -29.45 -13.06
CA SER A 27 14.57 -29.86 -12.02
C SER A 27 15.16 -29.89 -10.61
N THR A 28 16.39 -30.38 -10.45
CA THR A 28 17.08 -30.46 -9.15
C THR A 28 17.33 -29.07 -8.55
N ARG A 29 17.78 -28.13 -9.37
CA ARG A 29 18.11 -26.74 -8.96
C ARG A 29 16.95 -25.78 -9.10
N LYS A 30 15.86 -26.18 -9.75
CA LYS A 30 14.67 -25.35 -10.07
C LYS A 30 15.04 -24.06 -10.80
N LEU A 31 15.93 -24.18 -11.80
CA LEU A 31 16.42 -23.07 -12.61
C LEU A 31 16.02 -23.25 -14.08
N TYR A 32 15.73 -22.14 -14.72
CA TYR A 32 15.49 -22.02 -16.16
C TYR A 32 16.78 -21.50 -16.79
N GLN A 33 17.41 -22.28 -17.66
CA GLN A 33 18.62 -21.90 -18.37
C GLN A 33 18.27 -21.51 -19.80
N CYS A 34 18.59 -20.29 -20.18
CA CYS A 34 18.40 -19.80 -21.54
C CYS A 34 19.21 -20.64 -22.54
N SER A 35 18.56 -21.10 -23.62
CA SER A 35 19.22 -21.89 -24.66
C SER A 35 20.30 -21.10 -25.42
N LYS A 36 20.13 -19.76 -25.57
CA LYS A 36 21.05 -18.87 -26.29
C LYS A 36 22.22 -18.41 -25.44
N CYS A 37 21.97 -17.68 -24.35
CA CYS A 37 23.05 -17.03 -23.56
C CYS A 37 23.48 -17.82 -22.32
N LYS A 38 22.88 -18.99 -22.09
CA LYS A 38 23.18 -19.89 -20.94
C LYS A 38 22.90 -19.26 -19.57
N TYR A 39 22.29 -18.08 -19.51
CA TYR A 39 21.92 -17.45 -18.25
C TYR A 39 20.89 -18.31 -17.49
N GLN A 40 21.14 -18.51 -16.20
CA GLN A 40 20.28 -19.30 -15.33
C GLN A 40 19.49 -18.40 -14.40
N VAL A 41 18.18 -18.61 -14.31
CA VAL A 41 17.28 -17.81 -13.48
C VAL A 41 16.23 -18.70 -12.80
N SER A 42 15.95 -18.45 -11.54
CA SER A 42 14.80 -19.06 -10.88
C SER A 42 13.55 -18.17 -11.07
N VAL A 43 12.36 -18.76 -10.95
CA VAL A 43 11.10 -18.02 -11.02
C VAL A 43 10.98 -16.93 -9.95
N THR A 44 11.73 -17.06 -8.85
CA THR A 44 11.73 -16.09 -7.74
C THR A 44 12.83 -15.04 -7.84
N ALA A 45 13.79 -15.19 -8.76
CA ALA A 45 14.93 -14.29 -8.88
C ALA A 45 14.50 -12.85 -9.20
N GLY A 46 15.01 -11.86 -8.46
CA GLY A 46 14.69 -10.44 -8.64
C GLY A 46 13.36 -9.99 -8.05
N THR A 47 12.48 -10.90 -7.64
CA THR A 47 11.19 -10.61 -7.02
C THR A 47 11.30 -10.44 -5.50
N ILE A 48 10.20 -10.14 -4.81
CA ILE A 48 10.22 -10.12 -3.33
C ILE A 48 10.58 -11.48 -2.72
N PHE A 49 10.42 -12.58 -3.47
CA PHE A 49 10.78 -13.95 -3.07
C PHE A 49 12.26 -14.28 -3.32
N HIS A 50 13.05 -13.35 -3.82
CA HIS A 50 14.46 -13.57 -4.14
C HIS A 50 15.24 -14.15 -2.94
N LYS A 51 15.99 -15.23 -3.17
CA LYS A 51 16.79 -15.94 -2.14
C LYS A 51 16.00 -16.33 -0.87
N THR A 52 14.67 -16.49 -0.95
CA THR A 52 13.90 -16.95 0.21
C THR A 52 14.28 -18.38 0.59
N ARG A 53 14.44 -18.62 1.90
CA ARG A 53 14.56 -19.95 2.49
C ARG A 53 13.22 -20.47 3.03
N THR A 54 12.23 -19.59 3.15
CA THR A 54 10.87 -19.94 3.55
C THR A 54 10.13 -20.55 2.37
N SER A 55 9.39 -21.64 2.59
CA SER A 55 8.65 -22.31 1.51
C SER A 55 7.63 -21.35 0.88
N LEU A 56 7.43 -21.47 -0.43
CA LEU A 56 6.45 -20.65 -1.16
C LEU A 56 5.02 -20.87 -0.66
N VAL A 57 4.71 -22.05 -0.14
CA VAL A 57 3.41 -22.34 0.50
C VAL A 57 3.17 -21.41 1.68
N LYS A 58 4.16 -21.21 2.57
CA LYS A 58 4.05 -20.27 3.69
C LYS A 58 3.91 -18.81 3.22
N TRP A 59 4.59 -18.43 2.13
CA TRP A 59 4.41 -17.13 1.50
C TRP A 59 2.99 -16.93 0.97
N PHE A 60 2.43 -17.91 0.28
CA PHE A 60 1.07 -17.84 -0.26
C PHE A 60 0.02 -17.77 0.84
N TRP A 61 0.17 -18.58 1.90
CA TRP A 61 -0.69 -18.46 3.08
C TRP A 61 -0.60 -17.08 3.73
N MET A 62 0.61 -16.53 3.84
CA MET A 62 0.78 -15.18 4.39
C MET A 62 0.10 -14.11 3.53
N ILE A 63 0.28 -14.17 2.21
CA ILE A 63 -0.41 -13.26 1.27
C ILE A 63 -1.93 -13.41 1.40
N PHE A 64 -2.43 -14.65 1.42
CA PHE A 64 -3.84 -14.93 1.57
C PHE A 64 -4.41 -14.33 2.87
N MET A 65 -3.77 -14.58 4.01
CA MET A 65 -4.22 -14.05 5.29
C MET A 65 -4.16 -12.52 5.36
N MET A 66 -3.09 -11.90 4.84
CA MET A 66 -2.98 -10.44 4.81
C MET A 66 -4.05 -9.78 3.92
N THR A 67 -4.49 -10.46 2.87
CA THR A 67 -5.50 -9.92 1.94
C THR A 67 -6.94 -10.21 2.38
N ARG A 68 -7.21 -11.38 2.95
CA ARG A 68 -8.58 -11.82 3.27
C ARG A 68 -9.11 -11.35 4.63
N GLN A 69 -8.25 -11.08 5.59
CA GLN A 69 -8.70 -10.62 6.91
C GLN A 69 -9.11 -9.15 6.86
N LYS A 70 -10.42 -8.87 7.01
CA LYS A 70 -10.98 -7.52 6.95
C LYS A 70 -10.27 -6.53 7.89
N SER A 71 -9.98 -6.94 9.10
CA SER A 71 -9.26 -6.13 10.10
C SER A 71 -7.74 -6.09 9.91
N GLY A 72 -7.18 -6.86 8.96
CA GLY A 72 -5.74 -7.04 8.81
C GLY A 72 -5.18 -8.19 9.66
N ALA A 73 -3.90 -8.48 9.49
CA ALA A 73 -3.22 -9.57 10.20
C ALA A 73 -1.98 -9.07 10.92
N SER A 74 -1.86 -9.36 12.22
CA SER A 74 -0.64 -9.05 12.96
C SER A 74 0.47 -10.04 12.61
N MET A 75 1.72 -9.56 12.55
CA MET A 75 2.86 -10.43 12.24
C MET A 75 3.07 -11.52 13.29
N LEU A 76 2.71 -11.26 14.55
CA LEU A 76 2.79 -12.25 15.62
C LEU A 76 1.74 -13.37 15.45
N SER A 77 0.52 -13.02 15.07
CA SER A 77 -0.50 -14.01 14.74
C SER A 77 -0.09 -14.86 13.53
N LEU A 78 0.40 -14.23 12.46
CA LEU A 78 0.89 -14.94 11.28
C LEU A 78 2.09 -15.83 11.57
N GLN A 79 3.00 -15.42 12.47
CA GLN A 79 4.11 -16.25 12.91
C GLN A 79 3.62 -17.57 13.50
N ARG A 80 2.65 -17.49 14.42
CA ARG A 80 2.07 -18.67 15.08
C ARG A 80 1.34 -19.58 14.11
N MET A 81 0.47 -19.01 13.28
CA MET A 81 -0.35 -19.75 12.31
C MET A 81 0.49 -20.45 11.23
N LEU A 82 1.59 -19.84 10.79
CA LEU A 82 2.47 -20.40 9.76
C LEU A 82 3.57 -21.29 10.32
N GLY A 83 3.69 -21.43 11.64
CA GLY A 83 4.75 -22.20 12.28
C GLY A 83 6.14 -21.72 11.85
N ILE A 84 6.37 -20.41 11.84
CA ILE A 84 7.68 -19.82 11.53
C ILE A 84 8.35 -19.43 12.85
N SER A 85 9.48 -20.02 13.17
CA SER A 85 10.16 -19.81 14.45
C SER A 85 10.65 -18.37 14.67
N SER A 86 11.12 -17.70 13.61
CA SER A 86 11.69 -16.36 13.69
C SER A 86 10.66 -15.26 13.39
N TYR A 87 10.35 -14.42 14.37
CA TYR A 87 9.53 -13.21 14.17
C TYR A 87 10.15 -12.25 13.12
N LYS A 88 11.47 -12.10 13.12
CA LYS A 88 12.21 -11.31 12.12
C LYS A 88 11.90 -11.75 10.69
N THR A 89 11.80 -13.08 10.46
CA THR A 89 11.46 -13.63 9.15
C THR A 89 10.05 -13.21 8.74
N VAL A 90 9.05 -13.40 9.60
CA VAL A 90 7.65 -13.06 9.31
C VAL A 90 7.49 -11.54 9.11
N TRP A 91 8.13 -10.75 9.96
CA TRP A 91 8.14 -9.29 9.83
C TRP A 91 8.71 -8.86 8.47
N THR A 92 9.86 -9.43 8.07
CA THR A 92 10.49 -9.15 6.76
C THR A 92 9.57 -9.55 5.61
N MET A 93 8.95 -10.72 5.66
CA MET A 93 7.98 -11.19 4.67
C MET A 93 6.81 -10.20 4.55
N GLY A 94 6.21 -9.79 5.67
CA GLY A 94 5.10 -8.83 5.70
C GLY A 94 5.47 -7.49 5.09
N HIS A 95 6.65 -6.96 5.42
CA HIS A 95 7.12 -5.69 4.83
C HIS A 95 7.46 -5.79 3.34
N LYS A 96 7.93 -6.93 2.86
CA LYS A 96 8.11 -7.20 1.42
C LYS A 96 6.75 -7.21 0.69
N ILE A 97 5.73 -7.84 1.26
CA ILE A 97 4.37 -7.84 0.71
C ILE A 97 3.79 -6.42 0.69
N ARG A 98 3.95 -5.64 1.78
CA ARG A 98 3.53 -4.23 1.86
C ARG A 98 4.22 -3.38 0.80
N LYS A 99 5.51 -3.61 0.56
CA LYS A 99 6.23 -2.94 -0.54
C LYS A 99 5.59 -3.26 -1.89
N ALA A 100 5.28 -4.53 -2.16
CA ALA A 100 4.64 -4.92 -3.41
C ALA A 100 3.26 -4.27 -3.58
N MET A 101 2.49 -4.14 -2.50
CA MET A 101 1.22 -3.42 -2.50
C MET A 101 1.41 -1.92 -2.80
N ALA A 102 2.41 -1.29 -2.18
CA ALA A 102 2.76 0.11 -2.41
C ALA A 102 3.19 0.37 -3.85
N ASP A 103 4.14 -0.43 -4.38
CA ASP A 103 4.67 -0.30 -5.74
C ASP A 103 3.54 -0.48 -6.78
N ARG A 104 2.59 -1.37 -6.52
CA ARG A 104 1.43 -1.57 -7.40
C ARG A 104 0.49 -0.38 -7.41
N ASP A 105 0.20 0.21 -6.26
CA ASP A 105 -0.69 1.37 -6.15
C ASP A 105 -0.01 2.69 -6.51
N ALA A 106 1.32 2.71 -6.60
CA ALA A 106 2.06 3.88 -7.08
C ALA A 106 1.66 4.30 -8.51
N GLN A 107 1.14 3.36 -9.31
CA GLN A 107 0.76 3.56 -10.71
C GLN A 107 -0.60 4.26 -10.90
N TYR A 108 -1.40 4.40 -9.84
CA TYR A 108 -2.75 4.96 -9.94
C TYR A 108 -2.79 6.40 -9.45
N GLN A 109 -3.65 7.19 -10.11
CA GLN A 109 -4.04 8.52 -9.68
C GLN A 109 -5.54 8.55 -9.41
N LEU A 110 -5.95 9.33 -8.42
CA LEU A 110 -7.35 9.62 -8.11
C LEU A 110 -7.87 10.65 -9.11
N ALA A 111 -9.15 10.52 -9.49
CA ALA A 111 -9.78 11.39 -10.49
C ALA A 111 -11.18 11.83 -10.08
N ASP A 112 -11.84 12.60 -10.95
CA ASP A 112 -13.20 13.10 -10.84
C ASP A 112 -13.42 14.02 -9.64
N LEU A 113 -13.92 13.50 -8.54
CA LEU A 113 -14.14 14.19 -7.29
C LEU A 113 -13.38 13.50 -6.16
N VAL A 114 -12.46 14.22 -5.55
CA VAL A 114 -11.61 13.71 -4.45
C VAL A 114 -11.90 14.46 -3.17
N GLU A 115 -12.23 13.75 -2.11
CA GLU A 115 -12.23 14.27 -0.75
C GLU A 115 -10.81 14.17 -0.19
N MET A 116 -10.31 15.23 0.48
CA MET A 116 -8.98 15.23 1.10
C MET A 116 -9.03 15.90 2.46
N ASP A 117 -8.46 15.21 3.46
CA ASP A 117 -8.37 15.69 4.83
C ASP A 117 -7.12 15.16 5.52
N ASP A 118 -6.74 15.72 6.66
CA ASP A 118 -5.64 15.24 7.45
C ASP A 118 -6.11 14.56 8.74
N THR A 119 -5.32 13.61 9.21
CA THR A 119 -5.60 12.92 10.47
C THR A 119 -4.32 12.63 11.25
N PHE A 120 -4.48 12.31 12.54
CA PHE A 120 -3.40 12.10 13.49
C PHE A 120 -3.47 10.70 14.08
N LEU A 121 -2.37 9.97 14.00
CA LEU A 121 -2.22 8.64 14.56
C LEU A 121 -1.17 8.64 15.67
N GLY A 122 -1.50 8.02 16.79
CA GLY A 122 -0.59 7.90 17.94
C GLY A 122 -1.36 7.73 19.25
N PRO A 123 -0.65 7.54 20.37
CA PRO A 123 -1.26 7.36 21.68
C PRO A 123 -2.07 8.59 22.11
N ARG A 124 -3.06 8.36 22.98
CA ARG A 124 -3.75 9.45 23.66
C ARG A 124 -2.75 10.12 24.64
N LYS A 125 -2.52 11.41 24.48
CA LYS A 125 -1.72 12.23 25.40
C LYS A 125 -2.55 13.42 25.83
N SER A 126 -2.31 13.91 27.05
CA SER A 126 -2.84 15.20 27.52
C SER A 126 -2.23 16.33 26.71
N GLY A 127 -2.93 17.46 26.56
CA GLY A 127 -2.46 18.65 25.85
C GLY A 127 -3.24 18.95 24.57
N ALA A 128 -2.64 19.74 23.68
CA ALA A 128 -3.27 20.21 22.45
C ALA A 128 -3.77 19.07 21.54
N ARG A 129 -4.96 19.22 20.98
CA ARG A 129 -5.60 18.27 20.06
C ARG A 129 -5.39 18.71 18.60
N GLY A 130 -5.64 17.80 17.68
CA GLY A 130 -5.58 18.08 16.23
C GLY A 130 -4.16 18.40 15.76
N ARG A 131 -4.03 19.42 14.91
CA ARG A 131 -2.75 19.84 14.28
C ARG A 131 -1.67 20.26 15.28
N GLY A 132 -2.03 20.65 16.50
CA GLY A 132 -1.11 20.96 17.60
C GLY A 132 -0.64 19.76 18.43
N ALA A 133 -1.09 18.55 18.17
CA ALA A 133 -0.78 17.36 18.96
C ALA A 133 0.67 16.89 18.75
N LYS A 134 1.52 17.10 19.74
CA LYS A 134 2.93 16.66 19.71
C LYS A 134 3.05 15.12 19.79
N GLY A 135 3.98 14.55 19.01
CA GLY A 135 4.29 13.11 19.02
C GLY A 135 3.20 12.23 18.41
N LYS A 136 2.38 12.78 17.51
CA LYS A 136 1.48 12.00 16.65
C LYS A 136 1.90 12.11 15.20
N ALA A 137 1.91 10.97 14.52
CA ALA A 137 2.13 10.92 13.09
C ALA A 137 0.98 11.63 12.36
N LYS A 138 1.30 12.46 11.38
CA LYS A 138 0.37 13.21 10.57
C LYS A 138 0.16 12.48 9.26
N ILE A 139 -1.09 12.25 8.88
CA ILE A 139 -1.45 11.49 7.68
C ILE A 139 -2.40 12.35 6.85
N VAL A 140 -2.09 12.53 5.58
CA VAL A 140 -3.05 13.06 4.61
C VAL A 140 -3.79 11.88 3.99
N VAL A 141 -5.10 11.97 3.97
CA VAL A 141 -6.03 10.98 3.41
C VAL A 141 -6.73 11.61 2.22
N ALA A 142 -6.71 10.96 1.08
CA ALA A 142 -7.45 11.35 -0.10
C ALA A 142 -8.29 10.17 -0.60
N ALA A 143 -9.53 10.41 -0.99
CA ALA A 143 -10.44 9.38 -1.48
C ALA A 143 -11.32 9.92 -2.60
N GLU A 144 -11.50 9.15 -3.66
CA GLU A 144 -12.52 9.42 -4.66
C GLU A 144 -13.91 9.31 -4.05
N SER A 145 -14.79 10.24 -4.39
CA SER A 145 -16.19 10.26 -3.98
C SER A 145 -17.08 10.03 -5.20
N GLN A 146 -17.70 8.86 -5.24
CA GLN A 146 -18.61 8.46 -6.32
C GLN A 146 -20.08 8.46 -5.84
N GLY A 147 -20.46 9.53 -5.12
CA GLY A 147 -21.78 9.65 -4.51
C GLY A 147 -21.95 8.74 -3.31
N ASP A 148 -22.69 7.66 -3.46
CA ASP A 148 -23.05 6.76 -2.34
C ASP A 148 -21.92 5.81 -1.91
N HIS A 149 -20.81 5.75 -2.65
CA HIS A 149 -19.67 4.89 -2.32
C HIS A 149 -18.33 5.60 -2.65
N PRO A 150 -17.27 5.25 -1.92
CA PRO A 150 -15.93 5.75 -2.23
C PRO A 150 -15.33 4.97 -3.41
N GLY A 151 -14.57 5.64 -4.25
CA GLY A 151 -13.69 5.02 -5.24
C GLY A 151 -12.37 4.55 -4.61
N PHE A 152 -11.26 4.88 -5.26
CA PHE A 152 -9.93 4.61 -4.75
C PHE A 152 -9.52 5.60 -3.67
N ALA A 153 -8.57 5.20 -2.84
CA ALA A 153 -8.06 6.03 -1.77
C ALA A 153 -6.53 5.94 -1.66
N VAL A 154 -5.92 7.02 -1.23
CA VAL A 154 -4.50 7.13 -0.93
C VAL A 154 -4.31 7.71 0.45
N MET A 155 -3.36 7.18 1.20
CA MET A 155 -2.96 7.69 2.50
C MET A 155 -1.45 7.87 2.54
N LYS A 156 -0.98 8.99 3.05
CA LYS A 156 0.45 9.31 3.10
C LYS A 156 0.81 9.91 4.46
N HIS A 157 1.85 9.37 5.08
CA HIS A 157 2.49 10.01 6.22
C HIS A 157 3.24 11.26 5.76
N VAL A 158 3.07 12.35 6.48
CA VAL A 158 3.72 13.64 6.20
C VAL A 158 4.37 14.21 7.47
N PRO A 159 5.53 14.84 7.36
CA PRO A 159 6.19 15.46 8.53
C PRO A 159 5.39 16.64 9.07
N ALA A 160 4.65 17.35 8.22
CA ALA A 160 3.77 18.46 8.57
C ALA A 160 2.60 18.54 7.60
N VAL A 161 1.44 19.00 8.07
CA VAL A 161 0.29 19.34 7.19
C VAL A 161 0.56 20.75 6.65
N SER A 162 1.28 20.84 5.55
CA SER A 162 1.66 22.09 4.90
C SER A 162 1.31 22.07 3.41
N SER A 163 1.17 23.23 2.80
CA SER A 163 0.85 23.36 1.36
C SER A 163 1.85 22.60 0.50
N ARG A 164 3.15 22.59 0.85
CA ARG A 164 4.19 21.82 0.13
C ARG A 164 3.91 20.33 0.13
N GLN A 165 3.51 19.76 1.29
CA GLN A 165 3.25 18.31 1.41
C GLN A 165 1.95 17.93 0.70
N ILE A 166 0.92 18.75 0.85
CA ILE A 166 -0.38 18.57 0.17
C ILE A 166 -0.19 18.61 -1.35
N LEU A 167 0.49 19.64 -1.88
CA LEU A 167 0.77 19.74 -3.31
C LEU A 167 1.65 18.58 -3.81
N GLY A 168 2.64 18.15 -3.04
CA GLY A 168 3.47 17.01 -3.39
C GLY A 168 2.64 15.72 -3.54
N LEU A 169 1.74 15.46 -2.59
CA LEU A 169 0.82 14.31 -2.68
C LEU A 169 -0.16 14.45 -3.84
N SER A 170 -0.75 15.64 -4.02
CA SER A 170 -1.75 15.86 -5.07
C SER A 170 -1.15 15.71 -6.47
N ARG A 171 0.03 16.24 -6.73
CA ARG A 171 0.72 16.10 -8.02
C ARG A 171 1.11 14.65 -8.33
N ASP A 172 1.46 13.87 -7.30
CA ASP A 172 1.81 12.45 -7.46
C ASP A 172 0.57 11.56 -7.62
N LYS A 173 -0.50 11.83 -6.87
CA LYS A 173 -1.61 10.90 -6.68
C LYS A 173 -2.98 11.37 -7.16
N VAL A 174 -3.10 12.57 -7.66
CA VAL A 174 -4.38 13.09 -8.16
C VAL A 174 -4.20 13.59 -9.59
N ALA A 175 -5.11 13.21 -10.48
CA ALA A 175 -5.08 13.65 -11.87
C ALA A 175 -5.24 15.17 -11.98
N PRO A 176 -4.62 15.81 -12.98
CA PRO A 176 -4.82 17.25 -13.22
C PRO A 176 -6.29 17.61 -13.40
N ASN A 177 -6.67 18.84 -13.05
CA ASN A 177 -8.03 19.37 -13.14
C ASN A 177 -9.08 18.64 -12.29
N THR A 178 -8.67 17.72 -11.42
CA THR A 178 -9.58 17.03 -10.49
C THR A 178 -10.16 18.02 -9.49
N LYS A 179 -11.45 17.87 -9.18
CA LYS A 179 -12.13 18.60 -8.10
C LYS A 179 -11.73 17.99 -6.75
N ILE A 180 -11.17 18.83 -5.85
CA ILE A 180 -10.72 18.41 -4.52
C ILE A 180 -11.51 19.15 -3.45
N ARG A 181 -12.28 18.40 -2.64
CA ARG A 181 -13.00 18.90 -1.46
C ARG A 181 -12.13 18.77 -0.21
N THR A 182 -12.11 19.81 0.61
CA THR A 182 -11.34 19.82 1.87
C THR A 182 -12.10 20.51 2.99
N ASP A 183 -11.58 20.44 4.24
CA ASP A 183 -12.13 21.15 5.41
C ASP A 183 -11.89 22.67 5.41
N GLY A 184 -11.27 23.21 4.34
CA GLY A 184 -10.95 24.62 4.24
C GLY A 184 -9.75 25.08 5.09
N TRP A 185 -8.91 24.17 5.58
CA TRP A 185 -7.65 24.54 6.22
C TRP A 185 -6.72 25.26 5.23
N HIS A 186 -6.07 26.35 5.68
CA HIS A 186 -5.28 27.24 4.81
C HIS A 186 -4.21 26.49 3.97
N ALA A 187 -3.66 25.38 4.46
CA ALA A 187 -2.67 24.60 3.71
C ALA A 187 -3.21 23.99 2.41
N TYR A 188 -4.53 23.83 2.26
CA TYR A 188 -5.17 23.32 1.05
C TYR A 188 -5.41 24.39 -0.03
N PHE A 189 -5.39 25.68 0.32
CA PHE A 189 -5.70 26.76 -0.65
C PHE A 189 -4.72 26.82 -1.83
N ALA A 190 -3.49 26.35 -1.62
CA ALA A 190 -2.51 26.26 -2.70
C ALA A 190 -2.93 25.31 -3.85
N LEU A 191 -3.92 24.43 -3.66
CA LEU A 191 -4.43 23.53 -4.69
C LEU A 191 -5.00 24.31 -5.88
N ALA A 192 -5.77 25.38 -5.63
CA ALA A 192 -6.42 26.17 -6.67
C ALA A 192 -5.43 26.80 -7.66
N SER A 193 -4.28 27.29 -7.19
CA SER A 193 -3.24 27.88 -8.03
C SER A 193 -2.28 26.87 -8.65
N ASN A 194 -2.52 25.56 -8.45
CA ASN A 194 -1.63 24.48 -8.91
C ASN A 194 -2.35 23.41 -9.77
N GLY A 195 -3.40 23.81 -10.49
CA GLY A 195 -4.05 22.98 -11.51
C GLY A 195 -5.13 22.02 -10.98
N PHE A 196 -5.69 22.29 -9.78
CA PHE A 196 -6.81 21.55 -9.21
C PHE A 196 -8.02 22.48 -8.98
N VAL A 197 -9.23 21.94 -9.07
CA VAL A 197 -10.46 22.67 -8.73
C VAL A 197 -10.71 22.50 -7.23
N HIS A 198 -10.31 23.49 -6.42
CA HIS A 198 -10.44 23.40 -4.96
C HIS A 198 -11.80 23.86 -4.47
N GLU A 199 -12.49 23.01 -3.71
CA GLU A 199 -13.82 23.23 -3.11
C GLU A 199 -13.72 23.11 -1.57
N PRO A 200 -13.50 24.21 -0.83
CA PRO A 200 -13.38 24.18 0.63
C PRO A 200 -14.77 24.13 1.31
N HIS A 201 -14.95 23.22 2.25
CA HIS A 201 -16.16 23.04 3.07
C HIS A 201 -15.84 23.31 4.55
N VAL A 202 -16.10 24.51 5.02
CA VAL A 202 -15.77 24.94 6.39
C VAL A 202 -16.90 24.61 7.35
N VAL A 203 -16.73 23.66 8.25
CA VAL A 203 -17.73 23.15 9.19
C VAL A 203 -18.36 24.25 10.06
N SER A 204 -17.61 25.28 10.45
CA SER A 204 -18.13 26.41 11.23
C SER A 204 -19.15 27.27 10.46
N LYS A 205 -19.16 27.19 9.13
CA LYS A 205 -20.06 27.94 8.24
C LYS A 205 -21.19 27.07 7.68
N ASP A 206 -20.96 25.76 7.62
CA ASP A 206 -21.91 24.81 7.05
C ASP A 206 -21.93 23.51 7.86
N LYS A 207 -23.03 23.23 8.53
CA LYS A 207 -23.22 21.97 9.30
C LYS A 207 -23.21 20.72 8.41
N GLU A 208 -23.54 20.86 7.13
CA GLU A 208 -23.50 19.78 6.15
C GLU A 208 -22.08 19.50 5.62
N ALA A 209 -21.10 20.35 5.95
CA ALA A 209 -19.70 20.20 5.49
C ALA A 209 -19.11 18.84 5.86
N LEU A 210 -19.48 18.26 6.99
CA LEU A 210 -19.07 16.90 7.41
C LEU A 210 -19.55 15.82 6.44
N LYS A 211 -20.74 16.01 5.83
CA LYS A 211 -21.27 15.07 4.84
C LYS A 211 -20.50 15.14 3.52
N GLN A 212 -19.92 16.30 3.19
CA GLN A 212 -19.13 16.51 1.99
C GLN A 212 -17.74 15.84 2.06
N LEU A 213 -17.28 15.47 3.26
CA LEU A 213 -16.01 14.79 3.52
C LEU A 213 -16.24 13.39 4.15
N ARG A 214 -17.37 12.78 3.82
CA ARG A 214 -17.84 11.51 4.42
C ARG A 214 -16.80 10.41 4.29
N TRP A 215 -16.22 10.25 3.10
CA TRP A 215 -15.38 9.08 2.81
C TRP A 215 -14.02 9.15 3.47
N VAL A 216 -13.39 10.32 3.51
CA VAL A 216 -12.12 10.48 4.25
C VAL A 216 -12.32 10.27 5.75
N HIS A 217 -13.47 10.65 6.32
CA HIS A 217 -13.78 10.38 7.72
C HIS A 217 -14.01 8.89 8.00
N VAL A 218 -14.76 8.19 7.14
CA VAL A 218 -14.97 6.73 7.23
C VAL A 218 -13.63 5.99 7.13
N LEU A 219 -12.79 6.35 6.15
CA LEU A 219 -11.48 5.77 5.97
C LEU A 219 -10.55 6.00 7.17
N THR A 220 -10.56 7.23 7.69
CA THR A 220 -9.79 7.59 8.88
C THR A 220 -10.21 6.78 10.10
N ALA A 221 -11.51 6.59 10.33
CA ALA A 221 -12.03 5.78 11.43
C ALA A 221 -11.61 4.31 11.28
N ASN A 222 -11.74 3.74 10.08
CA ASN A 222 -11.35 2.37 9.77
C ASN A 222 -9.84 2.15 9.91
N LEU A 223 -9.00 3.07 9.44
CA LEU A 223 -7.56 3.04 9.63
C LEU A 223 -7.18 3.03 11.12
N LYS A 224 -7.75 3.95 11.90
CA LYS A 224 -7.50 4.02 13.34
C LYS A 224 -7.94 2.76 14.07
N GLY A 225 -9.09 2.17 13.68
CA GLY A 225 -9.57 0.88 14.19
C GLY A 225 -8.58 -0.25 13.86
N ASN A 226 -8.13 -0.33 12.61
CA ASN A 226 -7.15 -1.32 12.16
C ASN A 226 -5.83 -1.23 12.93
N ILE A 227 -5.23 -0.04 13.01
CA ILE A 227 -3.94 0.14 13.68
C ILE A 227 -4.02 -0.17 15.18
N ARG A 228 -5.10 0.22 15.87
CA ARG A 228 -5.27 -0.07 17.30
C ARG A 228 -5.57 -1.54 17.56
N GLY A 229 -6.47 -2.14 16.77
CA GLY A 229 -6.97 -3.48 17.03
C GLY A 229 -6.01 -4.59 16.62
N VAL A 230 -5.17 -4.36 15.58
CA VAL A 230 -4.31 -5.40 15.01
C VAL A 230 -2.84 -5.17 15.34
N HIS A 231 -2.38 -3.93 15.27
CA HIS A 231 -0.96 -3.60 15.40
C HIS A 231 -0.60 -2.95 16.74
N HIS A 232 -1.61 -2.50 17.50
CA HIS A 232 -1.45 -1.82 18.80
C HIS A 232 -0.59 -0.56 18.75
N GLY A 233 -0.19 -0.13 17.57
CA GLY A 233 0.67 1.01 17.26
C GLY A 233 1.69 0.66 16.19
N VAL A 234 2.13 1.67 15.46
CA VAL A 234 3.14 1.56 14.40
C VAL A 234 4.07 2.76 14.51
N SER A 235 5.37 2.52 14.42
CA SER A 235 6.35 3.62 14.38
C SER A 235 6.20 4.44 13.09
N GLU A 236 6.45 5.74 13.15
CA GLU A 236 6.40 6.64 12.00
C GLU A 236 7.28 6.15 10.84
N LYS A 237 8.44 5.58 11.14
CA LYS A 237 9.39 4.99 10.20
C LYS A 237 8.77 3.99 9.23
N HIS A 238 7.84 3.17 9.71
CA HIS A 238 7.22 2.11 8.90
C HIS A 238 5.77 2.41 8.52
N LEU A 239 5.25 3.57 8.95
CA LEU A 239 3.83 3.89 8.83
C LEU A 239 3.34 3.84 7.39
N ASP A 240 4.07 4.43 6.44
CA ASP A 240 3.68 4.42 5.02
C ASP A 240 3.44 3.02 4.45
N ARG A 241 4.16 2.00 4.93
CA ARG A 241 3.95 0.61 4.50
C ARG A 241 2.63 0.02 5.00
N TYR A 242 2.20 0.39 6.21
CA TYR A 242 0.91 -0.01 6.75
C TYR A 242 -0.24 0.76 6.09
N LEU A 243 -0.02 2.04 5.79
CA LEU A 243 -0.97 2.85 5.00
C LEU A 243 -1.16 2.26 3.61
N ALA A 244 -0.07 1.84 2.96
CA ALA A 244 -0.11 1.18 1.65
C ALA A 244 -0.88 -0.15 1.69
N GLU A 245 -0.67 -1.00 2.70
CA GLU A 245 -1.47 -2.23 2.88
C GLU A 245 -2.96 -1.91 3.04
N PHE A 246 -3.28 -0.92 3.89
CA PHE A 246 -4.66 -0.53 4.12
C PHE A 246 -5.32 -0.01 2.84
N SER A 247 -4.68 0.94 2.14
CA SER A 247 -5.19 1.52 0.89
C SER A 247 -5.31 0.45 -0.21
N TYR A 248 -4.30 -0.42 -0.38
CA TYR A 248 -4.30 -1.49 -1.37
C TYR A 248 -5.50 -2.43 -1.22
N ARG A 249 -5.79 -2.84 0.01
CA ARG A 249 -6.92 -3.72 0.33
C ARG A 249 -8.25 -3.00 0.15
N PHE A 250 -8.34 -1.75 0.60
CA PHE A 250 -9.52 -0.90 0.42
C PHE A 250 -9.84 -0.69 -1.07
N ASN A 251 -8.85 -0.34 -1.86
CA ASN A 251 -8.99 -0.09 -3.30
C ASN A 251 -9.44 -1.33 -4.09
N ARG A 252 -9.30 -2.53 -3.51
CA ARG A 252 -9.68 -3.80 -4.15
C ARG A 252 -10.79 -4.55 -3.42
N ARG A 253 -11.53 -3.89 -2.52
CA ARG A 253 -12.59 -4.50 -1.70
C ARG A 253 -13.72 -5.14 -2.50
N HIS A 254 -13.95 -4.68 -3.73
CA HIS A 254 -14.97 -5.24 -4.63
C HIS A 254 -14.47 -6.43 -5.46
N TRP A 255 -13.17 -6.73 -5.44
CA TRP A 255 -12.55 -7.86 -6.16
C TRP A 255 -11.97 -8.90 -5.19
N ASP A 256 -12.71 -9.20 -4.15
CA ASP A 256 -12.25 -10.06 -3.06
C ASP A 256 -11.76 -11.44 -3.56
N SER A 257 -12.49 -12.08 -4.47
CA SER A 257 -12.09 -13.38 -5.07
C SER A 257 -10.77 -13.31 -5.86
N GLN A 258 -10.41 -12.16 -6.42
CA GLN A 258 -9.20 -11.97 -7.21
C GLN A 258 -8.04 -11.38 -6.41
N LEU A 259 -8.30 -10.89 -5.20
CA LEU A 259 -7.34 -10.09 -4.42
C LEU A 259 -6.05 -10.86 -4.13
N PHE A 260 -6.14 -12.15 -3.84
CA PHE A 260 -4.97 -13.01 -3.66
C PHE A 260 -4.08 -13.05 -4.90
N ASN A 261 -4.65 -13.40 -6.06
CA ASN A 261 -3.88 -13.49 -7.30
C ASN A 261 -3.29 -12.13 -7.72
N ARG A 262 -4.07 -11.05 -7.62
CA ARG A 262 -3.58 -9.68 -7.88
C ARG A 262 -2.40 -9.32 -6.97
N THR A 263 -2.42 -9.75 -5.72
CA THR A 263 -1.31 -9.50 -4.79
C THR A 263 -0.10 -10.38 -5.11
N VAL A 264 -0.29 -11.63 -5.51
CA VAL A 264 0.83 -12.49 -5.97
C VAL A 264 1.49 -11.90 -7.21
N VAL A 265 0.72 -11.38 -8.17
CA VAL A 265 1.25 -10.66 -9.34
C VAL A 265 2.06 -9.44 -8.91
N ALA A 266 1.55 -8.60 -8.00
CA ALA A 266 2.30 -7.48 -7.45
C ALA A 266 3.62 -7.94 -6.81
N CYS A 267 3.61 -9.03 -6.05
CA CYS A 267 4.79 -9.60 -5.40
C CYS A 267 5.87 -10.09 -6.39
N ILE A 268 5.46 -10.61 -7.54
CA ILE A 268 6.39 -11.06 -8.60
C ILE A 268 6.97 -9.88 -9.38
N SER A 269 6.16 -8.86 -9.62
CA SER A 269 6.55 -7.67 -10.40
C SER A 269 7.41 -6.69 -9.58
N THR A 270 7.44 -6.83 -8.26
CA THR A 270 8.19 -5.94 -7.36
C THR A 270 9.62 -6.44 -7.15
N SER A 271 10.57 -5.52 -7.26
CA SER A 271 11.98 -5.79 -6.95
C SER A 271 12.18 -6.22 -5.50
N THR A 272 13.19 -7.07 -5.27
CA THR A 272 13.53 -7.50 -3.91
C THR A 272 13.98 -6.32 -3.06
N VAL A 273 13.78 -6.45 -1.76
CA VAL A 273 14.33 -5.57 -0.73
C VAL A 273 14.92 -6.44 0.38
N THR A 274 16.05 -6.02 0.93
CA THR A 274 16.73 -6.72 2.02
C THR A 274 16.16 -6.33 3.38
N PHE A 275 16.50 -7.10 4.41
CA PHE A 275 16.14 -6.74 5.79
C PHE A 275 16.85 -5.45 6.26
N ALA A 276 18.09 -5.21 5.80
CA ALA A 276 18.82 -3.98 6.11
C ALA A 276 18.07 -2.76 5.59
N GLU A 277 17.75 -2.73 4.29
CA GLU A 277 16.96 -1.65 3.65
C GLU A 277 15.57 -1.45 4.27
N LEU A 278 14.99 -2.50 4.84
CA LEU A 278 13.71 -2.37 5.55
C LEU A 278 13.87 -1.69 6.92
N ARG A 279 15.07 -1.69 7.50
CA ARG A 279 15.38 -1.10 8.80
C ARG A 279 15.87 0.36 8.71
N GLU A 280 16.29 0.81 7.55
CA GLU A 280 16.61 2.21 7.26
C GLU A 280 15.35 3.07 7.15
#